data_22591b5de63554f5221328e74d9bfb7f
#
_entry.id   22591b5de63554f5221328e74d9bfb7f
#
_cell.length_a   1.000
_cell.length_b   1.000
_cell.length_c   1.000
_cell.angle_alpha   90.00
_cell.angle_beta   90.00
_cell.angle_gamma   90.00
#
_symmetry.space_group_name_H-M   'P 1'
#
loop_
_entity.id
_entity.type
_entity.pdbx_description
1 polymer ?
#
loop_
_entity_poly.entity_id
_entity_poly.type
_entity_poly.pdbx_seq_one_letter_code
_entity_poly.pdbx_strand_id
1 'polypeptide(L)'
;MRKVLKYLGILLALAVLAASWPAWRLFVELDKARSEDPLVWEEDVRALETATRGSFPPGEAVLFIGSSSIRFWDSLHVDMAPIPVIQHGFGGAKLNDVVYYADRLVSAYRPRSVVVFAGSNDITPSAAKTPEILLASYREFVGKVRQQQPDLPIYYIAITPSPRRWEVWPIAQAANALIVDFCATDDELHFIDTGPALLDSAGEADPSNYVFDKLHLSEKGYRIWTSMIRPRLLADMPEYAE
;
A
#
# COMPACT_ATOMS: atom_id res chain seq x y z
N MET A 1 3.78 -37.78 -40.28
CA MET A 1 4.94 -37.10 -39.67
C MET A 1 4.89 -35.58 -39.76
N ARG A 2 4.82 -34.91 -40.92
CA ARG A 2 4.82 -33.44 -41.04
C ARG A 2 3.72 -32.72 -40.21
N LYS A 3 2.49 -33.22 -40.14
CA LYS A 3 1.41 -32.64 -39.35
C LYS A 3 1.68 -32.73 -37.84
N VAL A 4 2.20 -33.87 -37.36
CA VAL A 4 2.55 -34.07 -35.94
C VAL A 4 3.68 -33.12 -35.51
N LEU A 5 4.72 -32.97 -36.32
CA LEU A 5 5.80 -31.99 -36.04
C LEU A 5 5.26 -30.54 -35.96
N LYS A 6 4.33 -30.19 -36.85
CA LYS A 6 3.70 -28.84 -36.82
C LYS A 6 2.93 -28.60 -35.53
N TYR A 7 2.13 -29.56 -35.06
CA TYR A 7 1.40 -29.43 -33.79
C TYR A 7 2.33 -29.42 -32.57
N LEU A 8 3.40 -30.22 -32.58
CA LEU A 8 4.41 -30.18 -31.53
C LEU A 8 5.12 -28.80 -31.47
N GLY A 9 5.44 -28.21 -32.63
CA GLY A 9 6.02 -26.86 -32.69
C GLY A 9 5.07 -25.79 -32.16
N ILE A 10 3.77 -25.86 -32.46
CA ILE A 10 2.77 -24.94 -31.94
C ILE A 10 2.62 -25.09 -30.41
N LEU A 11 2.55 -26.32 -29.91
CA LEU A 11 2.45 -26.58 -28.46
C LEU A 11 3.68 -26.07 -27.71
N LEU A 12 4.87 -26.28 -28.28
CA LEU A 12 6.11 -25.74 -27.69
C LEU A 12 6.12 -24.20 -27.66
N ALA A 13 5.70 -23.55 -28.74
CA ALA A 13 5.60 -22.10 -28.80
C ALA A 13 4.59 -21.55 -27.78
N LEU A 14 3.43 -22.19 -27.63
CA LEU A 14 2.42 -21.83 -26.62
C LEU A 14 2.96 -22.04 -25.20
N ALA A 15 3.70 -23.11 -24.95
CA ALA A 15 4.32 -23.37 -23.65
C ALA A 15 5.38 -22.32 -23.31
N VAL A 16 6.20 -21.92 -24.28
CA VAL A 16 7.20 -20.84 -24.12
C VAL A 16 6.51 -19.51 -23.84
N LEU A 17 5.45 -19.16 -24.57
CA LEU A 17 4.67 -17.95 -24.35
C LEU A 17 4.02 -17.96 -22.95
N ALA A 18 3.44 -19.08 -22.54
CA ALA A 18 2.85 -19.22 -21.21
C ALA A 18 3.88 -19.11 -20.09
N ALA A 19 5.09 -19.67 -20.28
CA ALA A 19 6.17 -19.57 -19.31
C ALA A 19 6.81 -18.17 -19.25
N SER A 20 6.83 -17.42 -20.36
CA SER A 20 7.39 -16.06 -20.42
C SER A 20 6.43 -15.00 -19.89
N TRP A 21 5.13 -15.27 -19.84
CA TRP A 21 4.08 -14.34 -19.40
C TRP A 21 4.30 -13.79 -17.97
N PRO A 22 4.60 -14.63 -16.94
CA PRO A 22 4.86 -14.13 -15.59
C PRO A 22 6.09 -13.23 -15.51
N ALA A 23 7.16 -13.59 -16.24
CA ALA A 23 8.37 -12.80 -16.28
C ALA A 23 8.13 -11.42 -16.94
N TRP A 24 7.36 -11.40 -18.03
CA TRP A 24 6.98 -10.16 -18.69
C TRP A 24 6.11 -9.27 -17.79
N ARG A 25 5.13 -9.85 -17.09
CA ARG A 25 4.30 -9.09 -16.11
C ARG A 25 5.16 -8.49 -15.00
N LEU A 26 6.09 -9.28 -14.45
CA LEU A 26 7.01 -8.78 -13.43
C LEU A 26 7.88 -7.64 -13.96
N PHE A 27 8.38 -7.76 -15.20
CA PHE A 27 9.15 -6.69 -15.84
C PHE A 27 8.33 -5.39 -15.98
N VAL A 28 7.09 -5.48 -16.44
CA VAL A 28 6.18 -4.33 -16.56
C VAL A 28 5.90 -3.68 -15.19
N GLU A 29 5.63 -4.47 -14.16
CA GLU A 29 5.40 -3.96 -12.80
C GLU A 29 6.65 -3.27 -12.22
N LEU A 30 7.84 -3.82 -12.47
CA LEU A 30 9.10 -3.21 -12.04
C LEU A 30 9.40 -1.91 -12.80
N ASP A 31 9.06 -1.84 -14.08
CA ASP A 31 9.22 -0.64 -14.90
C ASP A 31 8.27 0.48 -14.42
N LYS A 32 6.99 0.15 -14.19
CA LYS A 32 6.03 1.08 -13.58
C LYS A 32 6.54 1.62 -12.23
N ALA A 33 7.03 0.74 -11.34
CA ALA A 33 7.52 1.13 -10.02
C ALA A 33 8.76 2.05 -10.05
N ARG A 34 9.51 2.06 -11.15
CA ARG A 34 10.65 2.99 -11.36
C ARG A 34 10.22 4.34 -11.89
N SER A 35 9.07 4.42 -12.56
CA SER A 35 8.57 5.66 -13.15
C SER A 35 8.24 6.69 -12.08
N GLU A 36 8.47 7.98 -12.37
CA GLU A 36 7.94 9.09 -11.58
C GLU A 36 6.64 9.66 -12.20
N ASP A 37 6.19 9.12 -13.33
CA ASP A 37 4.93 9.50 -13.96
C ASP A 37 3.78 8.65 -13.37
N PRO A 38 2.83 9.24 -12.63
CA PRO A 38 1.71 8.52 -12.04
C PRO A 38 0.81 7.85 -13.09
N LEU A 39 0.79 8.34 -14.33
CA LEU A 39 -0.05 7.79 -15.40
C LEU A 39 0.26 6.32 -15.75
N VAL A 40 1.42 5.81 -15.37
CA VAL A 40 1.73 4.38 -15.52
C VAL A 40 0.76 3.47 -14.77
N TRP A 41 0.06 3.99 -13.74
CA TRP A 41 -0.92 3.27 -12.92
C TRP A 41 -2.37 3.44 -13.39
N GLU A 42 -2.62 4.17 -14.47
CA GLU A 42 -3.98 4.51 -14.94
C GLU A 42 -4.89 3.28 -15.12
N GLU A 43 -4.36 2.18 -15.66
CA GLU A 43 -5.13 0.93 -15.85
C GLU A 43 -5.47 0.27 -14.51
N ASP A 44 -4.51 0.24 -13.57
CA ASP A 44 -4.71 -0.31 -12.23
C ASP A 44 -5.77 0.50 -11.47
N VAL A 45 -5.71 1.83 -11.56
CA VAL A 45 -6.68 2.74 -10.94
C VAL A 45 -8.08 2.53 -11.51
N ARG A 46 -8.23 2.43 -12.84
CA ARG A 46 -9.53 2.12 -13.47
C ARG A 46 -10.09 0.77 -13.05
N ALA A 47 -9.24 -0.22 -12.87
CA ALA A 47 -9.65 -1.53 -12.37
C ALA A 47 -10.19 -1.44 -10.93
N LEU A 48 -9.52 -0.68 -10.05
CA LEU A 48 -9.98 -0.42 -8.68
C LEU A 48 -11.32 0.32 -8.67
N GLU A 49 -11.45 1.41 -9.44
CA GLU A 49 -12.72 2.15 -9.57
C GLU A 49 -13.87 1.24 -10.04
N THR A 50 -13.60 0.36 -10.98
CA THR A 50 -14.61 -0.57 -11.51
C THR A 50 -15.03 -1.60 -10.47
N ALA A 51 -14.06 -2.14 -9.72
CA ALA A 51 -14.30 -3.18 -8.72
C ALA A 51 -15.04 -2.66 -7.48
N THR A 52 -14.84 -1.38 -7.12
CA THR A 52 -15.32 -0.83 -5.85
C THR A 52 -16.45 0.21 -6.00
N ARG A 53 -16.85 0.52 -7.24
CA ARG A 53 -17.92 1.48 -7.50
C ARG A 53 -19.24 1.04 -6.87
N GLY A 54 -19.75 1.88 -5.94
CA GLY A 54 -21.02 1.62 -5.26
C GLY A 54 -20.97 0.49 -4.23
N SER A 55 -19.77 0.07 -3.79
CA SER A 55 -19.63 -1.01 -2.79
C SER A 55 -20.20 -0.63 -1.43
N PHE A 56 -20.08 0.65 -1.05
CA PHE A 56 -20.58 1.17 0.23
C PHE A 56 -21.18 2.56 0.04
N PRO A 57 -22.20 2.92 0.88
CA PRO A 57 -22.65 4.29 0.99
C PRO A 57 -21.53 5.22 1.49
N PRO A 58 -21.57 6.51 1.12
CA PRO A 58 -20.64 7.50 1.64
C PRO A 58 -20.65 7.57 3.17
N GLY A 59 -19.46 7.62 3.77
CA GLY A 59 -19.30 7.75 5.22
C GLY A 59 -19.39 6.44 6.02
N GLU A 60 -19.55 5.28 5.37
CA GLU A 60 -19.66 4.00 6.09
C GLU A 60 -18.34 3.22 6.14
N ALA A 61 -17.58 3.18 5.04
CA ALA A 61 -16.38 2.34 4.97
C ALA A 61 -15.10 3.11 5.31
N VAL A 62 -14.15 2.40 5.91
CA VAL A 62 -12.75 2.82 6.01
C VAL A 62 -12.03 2.48 4.71
N LEU A 63 -11.37 3.46 4.11
CA LEU A 63 -10.66 3.27 2.85
C LEU A 63 -9.17 3.07 3.10
N PHE A 64 -8.65 1.90 2.71
CA PHE A 64 -7.24 1.58 2.71
C PHE A 64 -6.64 1.91 1.35
N ILE A 65 -5.72 2.88 1.29
CA ILE A 65 -5.05 3.26 0.05
C ILE A 65 -3.53 3.10 0.19
N GLY A 66 -2.89 2.73 -0.90
CA GLY A 66 -1.42 2.70 -0.94
C GLY A 66 -0.84 1.73 -1.94
N SER A 67 0.35 1.25 -1.61
CA SER A 67 1.18 0.44 -2.48
C SER A 67 0.82 -1.05 -2.46
N SER A 68 1.76 -1.86 -2.94
CA SER A 68 1.62 -3.32 -2.98
C SER A 68 1.28 -3.97 -1.63
N SER A 69 1.71 -3.42 -0.51
CA SER A 69 1.35 -3.97 0.81
C SER A 69 -0.14 -3.83 1.12
N ILE A 70 -0.81 -2.78 0.61
CA ILE A 70 -2.27 -2.73 0.67
C ILE A 70 -2.86 -3.70 -0.37
N ARG A 71 -2.35 -3.71 -1.61
CA ARG A 71 -2.85 -4.58 -2.70
C ARG A 71 -2.80 -6.07 -2.35
N PHE A 72 -1.76 -6.52 -1.66
CA PHE A 72 -1.55 -7.94 -1.32
C PHE A 72 -2.09 -8.35 0.05
N TRP A 73 -2.83 -7.48 0.71
CA TRP A 73 -3.50 -7.81 1.96
C TRP A 73 -4.83 -8.54 1.67
N ASP A 74 -4.73 -9.78 1.23
CA ASP A 74 -5.89 -10.57 0.78
C ASP A 74 -6.93 -10.78 1.89
N SER A 75 -6.51 -10.82 3.15
CA SER A 75 -7.37 -10.98 4.32
C SER A 75 -7.92 -9.66 4.89
N LEU A 76 -7.65 -8.48 4.28
CA LEU A 76 -7.98 -7.17 4.84
C LEU A 76 -9.43 -7.08 5.34
N HIS A 77 -10.40 -7.54 4.55
CA HIS A 77 -11.82 -7.49 4.92
C HIS A 77 -12.15 -8.34 6.15
N VAL A 78 -11.48 -9.48 6.31
CA VAL A 78 -11.64 -10.37 7.46
C VAL A 78 -10.90 -9.81 8.67
N ASP A 79 -9.69 -9.31 8.45
CA ASP A 79 -8.81 -8.78 9.50
C ASP A 79 -9.39 -7.52 10.16
N MET A 80 -10.10 -6.70 9.40
CA MET A 80 -10.73 -5.47 9.90
C MET A 80 -12.17 -5.67 10.38
N ALA A 81 -12.76 -6.84 10.18
CA ALA A 81 -14.14 -7.07 10.60
C ALA A 81 -14.36 -6.71 12.09
N PRO A 82 -15.49 -6.07 12.47
CA PRO A 82 -16.68 -5.80 11.64
C PRO A 82 -16.64 -4.48 10.83
N ILE A 83 -15.54 -3.74 10.83
CA ILE A 83 -15.40 -2.47 10.12
C ILE A 83 -15.48 -2.72 8.60
N PRO A 84 -16.44 -2.08 7.87
CA PRO A 84 -16.47 -2.15 6.42
C PRO A 84 -15.24 -1.48 5.82
N VAL A 85 -14.59 -2.12 4.83
CA VAL A 85 -13.36 -1.57 4.22
C VAL A 85 -13.43 -1.53 2.71
N ILE A 86 -12.82 -0.50 2.11
CA ILE A 86 -12.52 -0.39 0.69
C ILE A 86 -11.01 -0.52 0.53
N GLN A 87 -10.55 -1.35 -0.40
CA GLN A 87 -9.13 -1.67 -0.60
C GLN A 87 -8.63 -1.11 -1.93
N HIS A 88 -7.85 -0.03 -1.88
CA HIS A 88 -7.27 0.65 -3.04
C HIS A 88 -5.74 0.58 -3.03
N GLY A 89 -5.20 -0.65 -3.08
CA GLY A 89 -3.76 -0.88 -3.26
C GLY A 89 -3.40 -1.05 -4.73
N PHE A 90 -2.36 -0.37 -5.21
CA PHE A 90 -1.88 -0.53 -6.58
C PHE A 90 -0.35 -0.59 -6.66
N GLY A 91 0.13 -1.62 -7.31
CA GLY A 91 1.51 -1.94 -7.66
C GLY A 91 2.58 -1.47 -6.69
N GLY A 92 3.66 -0.96 -7.24
CA GLY A 92 4.77 -0.31 -6.55
C GLY A 92 4.56 1.20 -6.35
N ALA A 93 3.32 1.63 -6.09
CA ALA A 93 2.96 3.04 -5.95
C ALA A 93 3.86 3.77 -4.95
N LYS A 94 4.30 4.96 -5.34
CA LYS A 94 4.98 5.93 -4.52
C LYS A 94 3.97 6.87 -3.86
N LEU A 95 4.43 7.69 -2.93
CA LEU A 95 3.54 8.61 -2.25
C LEU A 95 2.94 9.66 -3.19
N ASN A 96 3.72 10.16 -4.17
CA ASN A 96 3.21 11.07 -5.20
C ASN A 96 2.14 10.43 -6.12
N ASP A 97 2.19 9.12 -6.37
CA ASP A 97 1.15 8.42 -7.11
C ASP A 97 -0.17 8.42 -6.35
N VAL A 98 -0.09 8.16 -5.02
CA VAL A 98 -1.25 8.21 -4.12
C VAL A 98 -1.83 9.63 -4.06
N VAL A 99 -0.98 10.67 -4.03
CA VAL A 99 -1.40 12.08 -4.12
C VAL A 99 -2.12 12.36 -5.44
N TYR A 100 -1.55 11.93 -6.56
CA TYR A 100 -2.12 12.18 -7.88
C TYR A 100 -3.54 11.60 -8.01
N TYR A 101 -3.75 10.38 -7.53
CA TYR A 101 -5.02 9.66 -7.63
C TYR A 101 -5.97 9.87 -6.43
N ALA A 102 -5.64 10.73 -5.46
CA ALA A 102 -6.43 10.90 -4.23
C ALA A 102 -7.89 11.30 -4.51
N ASP A 103 -8.15 12.17 -5.49
CA ASP A 103 -9.52 12.58 -5.84
C ASP A 103 -10.36 11.41 -6.34
N ARG A 104 -9.76 10.54 -7.13
CA ARG A 104 -10.42 9.39 -7.76
C ARG A 104 -10.56 8.21 -6.81
N LEU A 105 -9.53 7.94 -6.02
CA LEU A 105 -9.46 6.74 -5.17
C LEU A 105 -9.84 6.99 -3.71
N VAL A 106 -9.95 8.24 -3.28
CA VAL A 106 -10.37 8.59 -1.92
C VAL A 106 -11.59 9.48 -1.95
N SER A 107 -11.45 10.72 -2.44
CA SER A 107 -12.50 11.75 -2.31
C SER A 107 -13.80 11.36 -3.01
N ALA A 108 -13.73 10.66 -4.15
CA ALA A 108 -14.91 10.17 -4.88
C ALA A 108 -15.75 9.16 -4.08
N TYR A 109 -15.15 8.48 -3.09
CA TYR A 109 -15.84 7.50 -2.24
C TYR A 109 -16.39 8.09 -0.95
N ARG A 110 -15.94 9.28 -0.56
CA ARG A 110 -16.32 9.95 0.70
C ARG A 110 -16.26 8.98 1.88
N PRO A 111 -15.09 8.37 2.15
CA PRO A 111 -14.98 7.34 3.19
C PRO A 111 -15.22 7.94 4.59
N ARG A 112 -15.45 7.06 5.56
CA ARG A 112 -15.50 7.43 6.98
C ARG A 112 -14.14 7.87 7.50
N SER A 113 -13.09 7.17 7.10
CA SER A 113 -11.70 7.52 7.37
C SER A 113 -10.80 6.88 6.31
N VAL A 114 -9.54 7.30 6.28
CA VAL A 114 -8.54 6.77 5.35
C VAL A 114 -7.37 6.17 6.12
N VAL A 115 -6.96 4.97 5.74
CA VAL A 115 -5.72 4.34 6.16
C VAL A 115 -4.76 4.33 4.97
N VAL A 116 -3.61 4.99 5.08
CA VAL A 116 -2.65 5.12 3.99
C VAL A 116 -1.33 4.43 4.32
N PHE A 117 -0.84 3.61 3.38
CA PHE A 117 0.50 3.04 3.38
C PHE A 117 1.20 3.30 2.05
N ALA A 118 2.07 4.28 2.03
CA ALA A 118 2.92 4.63 0.89
C ALA A 118 4.24 5.24 1.38
N GLY A 119 5.22 5.42 0.50
CA GLY A 119 6.53 5.98 0.85
C GLY A 119 7.65 4.94 0.83
N SER A 120 7.36 3.66 1.05
CA SER A 120 8.39 2.62 0.98
C SER A 120 9.02 2.47 -0.41
N ASN A 121 8.28 2.75 -1.48
CA ASN A 121 8.79 2.73 -2.86
C ASN A 121 9.50 4.02 -3.27
N ASP A 122 9.37 5.06 -2.47
CA ASP A 122 10.14 6.30 -2.59
C ASP A 122 11.56 6.16 -2.02
N ILE A 123 11.80 5.15 -1.17
CA ILE A 123 13.07 4.89 -0.49
C ILE A 123 13.56 3.51 -0.92
N THR A 124 14.38 3.47 -1.98
CA THR A 124 15.02 2.24 -2.45
C THR A 124 16.55 2.42 -2.43
N PRO A 125 17.33 1.33 -2.33
CA PRO A 125 18.79 1.43 -2.36
C PRO A 125 19.34 2.14 -3.60
N SER A 126 18.62 2.10 -4.71
CA SER A 126 19.03 2.73 -5.97
C SER A 126 18.54 4.17 -6.16
N ALA A 127 17.49 4.59 -5.42
CA ALA A 127 16.89 5.92 -5.57
C ALA A 127 16.06 6.24 -4.31
N ALA A 128 16.70 6.83 -3.32
CA ALA A 128 16.03 7.22 -2.09
C ALA A 128 15.68 8.73 -2.12
N LYS A 129 14.40 9.05 -1.99
CA LYS A 129 13.95 10.41 -1.69
C LYS A 129 14.30 10.76 -0.24
N THR A 130 14.48 12.05 0.05
CA THR A 130 14.77 12.48 1.43
C THR A 130 13.51 12.41 2.31
N PRO A 131 13.66 12.33 3.65
CA PRO A 131 12.55 12.38 4.60
C PRO A 131 11.62 13.58 4.40
N GLU A 132 12.18 14.74 4.07
CA GLU A 132 11.44 16.00 3.87
C GLU A 132 10.55 15.93 2.61
N ILE A 133 11.02 15.26 1.54
CA ILE A 133 10.22 15.06 0.32
C ILE A 133 9.03 14.15 0.63
N LEU A 134 9.22 13.10 1.42
CA LEU A 134 8.13 12.22 1.82
C LEU A 134 7.11 12.96 2.69
N LEU A 135 7.58 13.74 3.66
CA LEU A 135 6.69 14.59 4.46
C LEU A 135 5.91 15.58 3.59
N ALA A 136 6.58 16.24 2.63
CA ALA A 136 5.92 17.19 1.72
C ALA A 136 4.81 16.50 0.91
N SER A 137 5.09 15.32 0.35
CA SER A 137 4.10 14.53 -0.38
C SER A 137 2.93 14.06 0.52
N TYR A 138 3.21 13.68 1.78
CA TYR A 138 2.12 13.31 2.70
C TYR A 138 1.26 14.52 3.07
N ARG A 139 1.85 15.69 3.30
CA ARG A 139 1.11 16.94 3.52
C ARG A 139 0.22 17.29 2.33
N GLU A 140 0.73 17.12 1.12
CA GLU A 140 -0.04 17.33 -0.11
C GLU A 140 -1.23 16.37 -0.20
N PHE A 141 -1.02 15.07 0.11
CA PHE A 141 -2.09 14.08 0.20
C PHE A 141 -3.18 14.51 1.18
N VAL A 142 -2.81 14.86 2.41
CA VAL A 142 -3.75 15.34 3.43
C VAL A 142 -4.51 16.57 2.96
N GLY A 143 -3.80 17.57 2.44
CA GLY A 143 -4.41 18.80 1.93
C GLY A 143 -5.42 18.54 0.81
N LYS A 144 -5.08 17.64 -0.12
CA LYS A 144 -5.93 17.29 -1.26
C LYS A 144 -7.20 16.57 -0.82
N VAL A 145 -7.08 15.56 0.03
CA VAL A 145 -8.22 14.80 0.54
C VAL A 145 -9.16 15.69 1.35
N ARG A 146 -8.62 16.57 2.18
CA ARG A 146 -9.39 17.47 3.05
C ARG A 146 -10.05 18.64 2.33
N GLN A 147 -9.70 18.92 1.07
CA GLN A 147 -10.47 19.89 0.28
C GLN A 147 -11.95 19.52 0.18
N GLN A 148 -12.28 18.23 0.18
CA GLN A 148 -13.66 17.74 0.06
C GLN A 148 -14.25 17.25 1.40
N GLN A 149 -13.41 16.80 2.32
CA GLN A 149 -13.78 16.33 3.67
C GLN A 149 -12.79 16.90 4.70
N PRO A 150 -13.00 18.15 5.19
CA PRO A 150 -12.04 18.87 6.04
C PRO A 150 -11.64 18.12 7.32
N ASP A 151 -12.59 17.42 7.94
CA ASP A 151 -12.42 16.73 9.23
C ASP A 151 -12.24 15.21 9.04
N LEU A 152 -11.82 14.75 7.85
CA LEU A 152 -11.64 13.32 7.58
C LEU A 152 -10.46 12.77 8.40
N PRO A 153 -10.68 11.76 9.25
CA PRO A 153 -9.60 11.08 9.96
C PRO A 153 -8.67 10.35 8.98
N ILE A 154 -7.36 10.57 9.12
CA ILE A 154 -6.35 9.94 8.26
C ILE A 154 -5.32 9.23 9.14
N TYR A 155 -5.16 7.92 8.92
CA TYR A 155 -4.22 7.05 9.60
C TYR A 155 -3.05 6.72 8.67
N TYR A 156 -1.85 7.17 9.01
CA TYR A 156 -0.65 6.80 8.27
C TYR A 156 0.00 5.58 8.92
N ILE A 157 0.11 4.49 8.18
CA ILE A 157 0.91 3.33 8.60
C ILE A 157 2.38 3.66 8.36
N ALA A 158 3.21 3.53 9.38
CA ALA A 158 4.66 3.75 9.30
C ALA A 158 5.28 3.02 8.11
N ILE A 159 6.22 3.68 7.43
CA ILE A 159 7.08 2.98 6.48
C ILE A 159 7.80 1.88 7.26
N THR A 160 7.59 0.62 6.89
CA THR A 160 8.06 -0.53 7.64
C THR A 160 9.48 -0.93 7.29
N PRO A 161 10.27 -1.44 8.26
CA PRO A 161 11.52 -2.11 7.95
C PRO A 161 11.26 -3.32 7.05
N SER A 162 12.22 -3.68 6.22
CA SER A 162 12.21 -4.97 5.53
C SER A 162 13.62 -5.45 5.26
N PRO A 163 13.90 -6.77 5.23
CA PRO A 163 15.25 -7.26 4.97
C PRO A 163 15.78 -6.78 3.61
N ARG A 164 14.91 -6.67 2.60
CA ARG A 164 15.29 -6.19 1.26
C ARG A 164 15.68 -4.73 1.20
N ARG A 165 15.19 -3.89 2.12
CA ARG A 165 15.43 -2.45 2.18
C ARG A 165 16.12 -2.02 3.48
N TRP A 166 16.81 -2.95 4.14
CA TRP A 166 17.46 -2.69 5.41
C TRP A 166 18.51 -1.58 5.34
N GLU A 167 19.25 -1.49 4.23
CA GLU A 167 20.25 -0.45 3.99
C GLU A 167 19.67 0.97 4.05
N VAL A 168 18.43 1.15 3.63
CA VAL A 168 17.75 2.46 3.61
C VAL A 168 16.76 2.64 4.77
N TRP A 169 16.72 1.69 5.71
CA TRP A 169 15.88 1.79 6.90
C TRP A 169 16.10 3.06 7.71
N PRO A 170 17.34 3.59 7.94
CA PRO A 170 17.53 4.86 8.63
C PRO A 170 16.81 6.04 7.97
N ILE A 171 16.69 6.06 6.65
CA ILE A 171 15.97 7.11 5.92
C ILE A 171 14.46 6.98 6.19
N ALA A 172 13.94 5.75 6.18
CA ALA A 172 12.54 5.49 6.51
C ALA A 172 12.20 5.90 7.95
N GLN A 173 13.08 5.62 8.91
CA GLN A 173 12.93 6.04 10.31
C GLN A 173 12.87 7.58 10.43
N ALA A 174 13.77 8.29 9.74
CA ALA A 174 13.76 9.74 9.74
C ALA A 174 12.48 10.31 9.09
N ALA A 175 11.99 9.71 8.00
CA ALA A 175 10.70 10.10 7.39
C ALA A 175 9.53 9.84 8.34
N ASN A 176 9.49 8.68 8.99
CA ASN A 176 8.47 8.34 9.97
C ASN A 176 8.45 9.36 11.13
N ALA A 177 9.61 9.77 11.64
CA ALA A 177 9.69 10.77 12.70
C ALA A 177 9.07 12.12 12.27
N LEU A 178 9.40 12.60 11.07
CA LEU A 178 8.82 13.84 10.55
C LEU A 178 7.29 13.73 10.35
N ILE A 179 6.80 12.55 9.94
CA ILE A 179 5.37 12.31 9.76
C ILE A 179 4.65 12.24 11.12
N VAL A 180 5.27 11.63 12.14
CA VAL A 180 4.76 11.64 13.52
C VAL A 180 4.58 13.07 14.02
N ASP A 181 5.62 13.91 13.87
CA ASP A 181 5.57 15.30 14.29
C ASP A 181 4.47 16.08 13.55
N PHE A 182 4.26 15.80 12.27
CA PHE A 182 3.19 16.41 11.51
C PHE A 182 1.81 15.91 11.98
N CYS A 183 1.62 14.62 12.21
CA CYS A 183 0.37 14.08 12.71
C CYS A 183 0.01 14.67 14.10
N ALA A 184 1.01 14.96 14.94
CA ALA A 184 0.80 15.57 16.25
C ALA A 184 0.27 17.01 16.19
N THR A 185 0.23 17.66 15.02
CA THR A 185 -0.30 19.02 14.85
C THR A 185 -1.80 19.08 14.60
N ASP A 186 -2.48 17.92 14.50
CA ASP A 186 -3.88 17.84 14.07
C ASP A 186 -4.52 16.57 14.66
N ASP A 187 -5.61 16.71 15.40
CA ASP A 187 -6.26 15.62 16.14
C ASP A 187 -6.85 14.53 15.23
N GLU A 188 -7.12 14.84 13.97
CA GLU A 188 -7.64 13.89 12.97
C GLU A 188 -6.53 13.25 12.12
N LEU A 189 -5.27 13.53 12.42
CA LEU A 189 -4.11 12.85 11.81
C LEU A 189 -3.50 11.86 12.78
N HIS A 190 -3.45 10.61 12.39
CA HIS A 190 -2.98 9.51 13.24
C HIS A 190 -1.80 8.81 12.60
N PHE A 191 -0.81 8.45 13.41
CA PHE A 191 0.32 7.64 12.99
C PHE A 191 0.26 6.28 13.68
N ILE A 192 0.38 5.18 12.91
CA ILE A 192 0.40 3.81 13.42
C ILE A 192 1.79 3.25 13.22
N ASP A 193 2.58 3.20 14.30
CA ASP A 193 3.97 2.72 14.25
C ASP A 193 4.03 1.20 14.27
N THR A 194 3.94 0.59 13.10
CA THR A 194 4.06 -0.86 12.93
C THR A 194 5.51 -1.34 12.84
N GLY A 195 6.48 -0.44 12.74
CA GLY A 195 7.90 -0.75 12.50
C GLY A 195 8.52 -1.62 13.59
N PRO A 196 8.48 -1.23 14.87
CA PRO A 196 9.11 -1.99 15.96
C PRO A 196 8.61 -3.43 16.09
N ALA A 197 7.31 -3.68 15.81
CA ALA A 197 6.73 -5.01 15.90
C ALA A 197 7.17 -5.97 14.79
N LEU A 198 7.82 -5.46 13.75
CA LEU A 198 8.37 -6.24 12.64
C LEU A 198 9.86 -6.55 12.80
N LEU A 199 10.50 -6.06 13.88
CA LEU A 199 11.88 -6.34 14.21
C LEU A 199 12.01 -7.61 15.06
N ASP A 200 13.16 -8.25 14.96
CA ASP A 200 13.54 -9.35 15.83
C ASP A 200 14.21 -8.86 17.14
N SER A 201 14.66 -9.78 17.97
CA SER A 201 15.31 -9.48 19.25
C SER A 201 16.69 -8.79 19.10
N ALA A 202 17.29 -8.84 17.92
CA ALA A 202 18.53 -8.12 17.60
C ALA A 202 18.25 -6.69 17.07
N GLY A 203 16.98 -6.33 16.87
CA GLY A 203 16.58 -5.04 16.32
C GLY A 203 16.69 -4.99 14.81
N GLU A 204 16.78 -6.13 14.12
CA GLU A 204 16.80 -6.24 12.67
C GLU A 204 15.42 -6.66 12.13
N ALA A 205 15.17 -6.41 10.85
CA ALA A 205 13.90 -6.83 10.23
C ALA A 205 13.77 -8.37 10.28
N ASP A 206 12.79 -8.90 11.04
CA ASP A 206 12.55 -10.35 11.16
C ASP A 206 12.10 -10.95 9.81
N PRO A 207 12.93 -11.77 9.14
CA PRO A 207 12.61 -12.31 7.83
C PRO A 207 11.34 -13.17 7.81
N SER A 208 10.89 -13.70 8.95
CA SER A 208 9.67 -14.52 9.05
C SER A 208 8.38 -13.72 8.88
N ASN A 209 8.45 -12.39 8.99
CA ASN A 209 7.33 -11.49 8.76
C ASN A 209 7.12 -11.18 7.27
N TYR A 210 7.98 -11.70 6.38
CA TYR A 210 7.98 -11.39 4.94
C TYR A 210 7.90 -12.67 4.10
N VAL A 211 7.39 -12.55 2.88
CA VAL A 211 7.42 -13.63 1.90
C VAL A 211 8.84 -13.78 1.31
N PHE A 212 9.02 -14.71 0.37
CA PHE A 212 10.33 -15.07 -0.22
C PHE A 212 11.13 -13.88 -0.78
N ASP A 213 10.47 -12.80 -1.21
CA ASP A 213 11.12 -11.61 -1.77
C ASP A 213 11.71 -10.68 -0.70
N LYS A 214 11.46 -10.96 0.59
CA LYS A 214 11.95 -10.22 1.76
C LYS A 214 11.52 -8.75 1.80
N LEU A 215 10.44 -8.41 1.09
CA LEU A 215 9.87 -7.07 0.99
C LEU A 215 8.39 -7.04 1.39
N HIS A 216 7.58 -7.92 0.79
CA HIS A 216 6.15 -7.96 1.05
C HIS A 216 5.86 -8.79 2.29
N LEU A 217 4.88 -8.35 3.07
CA LEU A 217 4.49 -9.02 4.31
C LEU A 217 3.96 -10.43 4.01
N SER A 218 4.33 -11.36 4.88
CA SER A 218 3.71 -12.68 4.97
C SER A 218 2.38 -12.56 5.74
N GLU A 219 1.62 -13.65 5.79
CA GLU A 219 0.44 -13.74 6.65
C GLU A 219 0.75 -13.40 8.11
N LYS A 220 1.94 -13.80 8.63
CA LYS A 220 2.42 -13.40 9.96
C LYS A 220 2.60 -11.89 10.07
N GLY A 221 3.19 -11.26 9.07
CA GLY A 221 3.38 -9.81 9.03
C GLY A 221 2.04 -9.05 8.99
N TYR A 222 1.07 -9.51 8.22
CA TYR A 222 -0.27 -8.90 8.21
C TYR A 222 -1.01 -9.10 9.54
N ARG A 223 -0.84 -10.23 10.23
CA ARG A 223 -1.39 -10.38 11.60
C ARG A 223 -0.81 -9.36 12.57
N ILE A 224 0.47 -9.00 12.45
CA ILE A 224 1.07 -7.93 13.25
C ILE A 224 0.39 -6.59 12.92
N TRP A 225 0.25 -6.24 11.64
CA TRP A 225 -0.46 -5.03 11.23
C TRP A 225 -1.89 -5.00 11.75
N THR A 226 -2.63 -6.10 11.60
CA THR A 226 -4.00 -6.24 12.11
C THR A 226 -4.08 -5.96 13.61
N SER A 227 -3.16 -6.50 14.39
CA SER A 227 -3.13 -6.34 15.85
C SER A 227 -2.89 -4.90 16.31
N MET A 228 -2.38 -4.04 15.44
CA MET A 228 -2.11 -2.63 15.74
C MET A 228 -3.13 -1.69 15.10
N ILE A 229 -3.54 -1.97 13.87
CA ILE A 229 -4.42 -1.09 13.09
C ILE A 229 -5.88 -1.26 13.54
N ARG A 230 -6.38 -2.50 13.62
CA ARG A 230 -7.78 -2.75 13.97
C ARG A 230 -8.19 -2.20 15.35
N PRO A 231 -7.43 -2.41 16.44
CA PRO A 231 -7.78 -1.83 17.73
C PRO A 231 -7.80 -0.30 17.72
N ARG A 232 -6.90 0.33 16.96
CA ARG A 232 -6.86 1.77 16.80
C ARG A 232 -8.15 2.27 16.11
N LEU A 233 -8.54 1.65 15.00
CA LEU A 233 -9.76 2.00 14.28
C LEU A 233 -11.01 1.79 15.15
N LEU A 234 -11.09 0.67 15.89
CA LEU A 234 -12.21 0.38 16.78
C LEU A 234 -12.31 1.37 17.95
N ALA A 235 -11.20 1.88 18.47
CA ALA A 235 -11.19 2.90 19.50
C ALA A 235 -11.80 4.23 19.02
N ASP A 236 -11.58 4.57 17.76
CA ASP A 236 -12.08 5.80 17.15
C ASP A 236 -13.50 5.60 16.51
N MET A 237 -13.95 4.34 16.41
CA MET A 237 -15.24 3.93 15.84
C MET A 237 -15.95 2.93 16.76
N PRO A 238 -16.39 3.38 17.98
CA PRO A 238 -16.92 2.48 18.99
C PRO A 238 -18.20 1.75 18.58
N GLU A 239 -18.92 2.23 17.58
CA GLU A 239 -20.10 1.57 17.02
C GLU A 239 -19.79 0.20 16.36
N TYR A 240 -18.53 -0.09 16.04
CA TYR A 240 -18.08 -1.38 15.54
C TYR A 240 -17.41 -2.26 16.62
N ALA A 241 -17.31 -1.79 17.85
CA ALA A 241 -16.63 -2.50 18.93
C ALA A 241 -17.51 -3.52 19.68
N GLU A 242 -18.83 -3.59 19.35
CA GLU A 242 -19.81 -4.50 19.98
C GLU A 242 -19.81 -5.92 19.39
#